data_5c298cef386d8cce01c61442fd5e41a9
#
_entry.id   5c298cef386d8cce01c61442fd5e41a9
#
_cell.length_a   1.000
_cell.length_b   1.000
_cell.length_c   1.000
_cell.angle_alpha   90.00
_cell.angle_beta   90.00
_cell.angle_gamma   90.00
#
_symmetry.space_group_name_H-M   'P 1'
#
loop_
_entity.id
_entity.type
_entity.pdbx_description
1 polymer ?
#
loop_
_entity_poly.entity_id
_entity_poly.type
_entity_poly.pdbx_seq_one_letter_code
_entity_poly.pdbx_strand_id
1 'polypeptide(L)'
;SLFGDEIKIGGMAGDQQAATIGQACFEIGQSKSTYGTGCFLLMNIGEEFKLSKNKLLTTVAFKINNKKMYCYEGSIFVAGSSIQWLRDKLFLFKNAKETENLYLEANCNEDLVVIPAFTGLGAPHWDPKVRGGIFGISRNTSISDIVKSTLDSLAFQTYELVEAMEKDSKTKIREMKVDGGMVANNPFIQSISNTLQIKIIRPKNIETTALGVAYLAGLNSGHIKNINQIKRLWKVDRVFKPKLNKNEILIKLNKWKKTI
;
A
#
# COMPACT_ATOMS: atom_id res chain seq x y z
N SER A 1 23.62 -29.03 16.91
CA SER A 1 22.75 -28.06 16.21
C SER A 1 21.34 -28.11 16.80
N LEU A 2 20.63 -26.98 16.78
CA LEU A 2 19.26 -26.89 17.33
C LEU A 2 18.25 -27.78 16.54
N PHE A 3 18.55 -28.09 15.27
CA PHE A 3 17.67 -28.82 14.37
C PHE A 3 18.20 -30.21 13.95
N GLY A 4 19.27 -30.68 14.60
CA GLY A 4 19.89 -31.99 14.30
C GLY A 4 20.83 -31.95 13.08
N ASP A 5 20.37 -31.40 11.96
CA ASP A 5 21.11 -31.29 10.70
C ASP A 5 21.40 -29.85 10.29
N GLU A 6 22.26 -29.68 9.30
CA GLU A 6 22.56 -28.38 8.68
C GLU A 6 21.41 -27.96 7.75
N ILE A 7 20.79 -26.81 8.04
CA ILE A 7 19.75 -26.22 7.21
C ILE A 7 20.35 -25.07 6.40
N LYS A 8 20.33 -25.18 5.07
CA LYS A 8 20.82 -24.14 4.16
C LYS A 8 19.87 -22.95 4.13
N ILE A 9 20.40 -21.74 4.33
CA ILE A 9 19.68 -20.50 4.11
C ILE A 9 19.66 -20.21 2.60
N GLY A 10 18.54 -20.49 1.94
CA GLY A 10 18.40 -20.38 0.49
C GLY A 10 17.93 -19.01 -0.01
N GLY A 11 17.44 -18.13 0.88
CA GLY A 11 16.97 -16.80 0.52
C GLY A 11 16.89 -15.89 1.71
N MET A 12 17.21 -14.62 1.49
CA MET A 12 17.13 -13.56 2.52
C MET A 12 16.68 -12.26 1.87
N ALA A 13 15.71 -11.60 2.46
CA ALA A 13 15.24 -10.28 2.01
C ALA A 13 14.60 -9.53 3.20
N GLY A 14 14.62 -8.20 3.16
CA GLY A 14 13.76 -7.40 4.02
C GLY A 14 12.27 -7.66 3.68
N ASP A 15 11.39 -7.38 4.61
CA ASP A 15 9.95 -7.68 4.48
C ASP A 15 9.32 -7.07 3.23
N GLN A 16 9.61 -5.81 2.93
CA GLN A 16 9.06 -5.11 1.77
C GLN A 16 9.64 -5.63 0.45
N GLN A 17 10.92 -5.99 0.42
CA GLN A 17 11.60 -6.60 -0.70
C GLN A 17 11.07 -8.02 -0.96
N ALA A 18 10.86 -8.78 0.10
CA ALA A 18 10.23 -10.10 0.02
C ALA A 18 8.81 -10.00 -0.54
N ALA A 19 7.99 -9.07 -0.04
CA ALA A 19 6.65 -8.82 -0.57
C ALA A 19 6.66 -8.42 -2.06
N THR A 20 7.66 -7.65 -2.51
CA THR A 20 7.83 -7.30 -3.93
C THR A 20 8.04 -8.54 -4.80
N ILE A 21 8.83 -9.51 -4.33
CA ILE A 21 9.04 -10.80 -5.00
C ILE A 21 7.77 -11.65 -4.93
N GLY A 22 7.12 -11.72 -3.77
CA GLY A 22 5.88 -12.46 -3.57
C GLY A 22 4.73 -11.94 -4.44
N GLN A 23 4.71 -10.63 -4.70
CA GLN A 23 3.81 -10.00 -5.67
C GLN A 23 4.26 -10.13 -7.13
N ALA A 24 5.37 -10.81 -7.38
CA ALA A 24 5.95 -10.95 -8.72
C ALA A 24 6.12 -9.60 -9.45
N CYS A 25 6.63 -8.57 -8.75
CA CYS A 25 6.90 -7.24 -9.32
C CYS A 25 8.33 -7.17 -9.89
N PHE A 26 8.62 -7.96 -10.92
CA PHE A 26 9.95 -8.11 -11.49
C PHE A 26 10.29 -7.12 -12.61
N GLU A 27 9.30 -6.42 -13.16
CA GLU A 27 9.47 -5.53 -14.31
C GLU A 27 9.41 -4.07 -13.90
N ILE A 28 10.07 -3.21 -14.69
CA ILE A 28 10.05 -1.75 -14.48
C ILE A 28 8.60 -1.24 -14.53
N GLY A 29 8.25 -0.37 -13.58
CA GLY A 29 6.91 0.20 -13.45
C GLY A 29 5.92 -0.68 -12.68
N GLN A 30 6.23 -1.95 -12.43
CA GLN A 30 5.40 -2.76 -11.54
C GLN A 30 5.52 -2.28 -10.11
N SER A 31 4.39 -2.20 -9.44
CA SER A 31 4.29 -1.68 -8.09
C SER A 31 3.44 -2.56 -7.20
N LYS A 32 3.78 -2.55 -5.91
CA LYS A 32 3.00 -3.18 -4.86
C LYS A 32 2.80 -2.22 -3.69
N SER A 33 1.70 -2.37 -2.98
CA SER A 33 1.46 -1.65 -1.72
C SER A 33 0.96 -2.62 -0.66
N THR A 34 1.67 -2.66 0.47
CA THR A 34 1.31 -3.49 1.63
C THR A 34 0.62 -2.61 2.66
N TYR A 35 -0.66 -2.89 2.94
CA TYR A 35 -1.46 -2.17 3.93
C TYR A 35 -1.58 -2.99 5.22
N GLY A 36 -0.62 -2.77 6.12
CA GLY A 36 -0.57 -3.31 7.48
C GLY A 36 -0.85 -2.24 8.53
N THR A 37 -0.10 -2.22 9.64
CA THR A 37 -0.12 -1.15 10.66
C THR A 37 0.17 0.20 10.05
N GLY A 38 1.23 0.28 9.22
CA GLY A 38 1.50 1.33 8.24
C GLY A 38 1.24 0.82 6.82
N CYS A 39 1.63 1.64 5.83
CA CYS A 39 1.60 1.23 4.43
C CYS A 39 2.97 1.47 3.80
N PHE A 40 3.40 0.52 2.96
CA PHE A 40 4.65 0.59 2.22
C PHE A 40 4.41 0.31 0.75
N LEU A 41 4.65 1.32 -0.07
CA LEU A 41 4.51 1.26 -1.51
C LEU A 41 5.89 1.20 -2.16
N LEU A 42 6.11 0.19 -3.00
CA LEU A 42 7.34 0.02 -3.78
C LEU A 42 7.02 -0.02 -5.26
N MET A 43 7.85 0.65 -6.06
CA MET A 43 7.82 0.62 -7.53
C MET A 43 9.19 0.22 -8.07
N ASN A 44 9.25 -0.84 -8.85
CA ASN A 44 10.47 -1.28 -9.53
C ASN A 44 10.90 -0.24 -10.58
N ILE A 45 12.13 0.28 -10.47
CA ILE A 45 12.71 1.29 -11.37
C ILE A 45 13.81 0.74 -12.27
N GLY A 46 14.10 -0.57 -12.21
CA GLY A 46 15.08 -1.21 -13.06
C GLY A 46 16.47 -1.36 -12.43
N GLU A 47 17.47 -1.54 -13.27
CA GLU A 47 18.84 -1.86 -12.87
C GLU A 47 19.69 -0.62 -12.52
N GLU A 48 19.24 0.56 -12.94
CA GLU A 48 19.95 1.81 -12.71
C GLU A 48 19.54 2.42 -11.35
N PHE A 49 20.53 2.71 -10.50
CA PHE A 49 20.30 3.43 -9.26
C PHE A 49 20.03 4.92 -9.55
N LYS A 50 18.84 5.38 -9.17
CA LYS A 50 18.42 6.79 -9.33
C LYS A 50 17.86 7.31 -8.03
N LEU A 51 18.50 8.34 -7.46
CA LEU A 51 17.97 9.02 -6.28
C LEU A 51 16.65 9.71 -6.59
N SER A 52 15.68 9.58 -5.68
CA SER A 52 14.43 10.31 -5.75
C SER A 52 14.66 11.82 -5.56
N LYS A 53 13.97 12.63 -6.35
CA LYS A 53 13.89 14.08 -6.21
C LYS A 53 12.62 14.53 -5.50
N ASN A 54 11.67 13.61 -5.32
CA ASN A 54 10.38 13.86 -4.67
C ASN A 54 10.27 13.17 -3.30
N LYS A 55 11.41 13.14 -2.57
CA LYS A 55 11.48 12.69 -1.17
C LYS A 55 11.04 11.23 -0.93
N LEU A 56 11.24 10.35 -1.90
CA LEU A 56 11.09 8.91 -1.72
C LEU A 56 12.44 8.28 -1.33
N LEU A 57 12.40 7.09 -0.75
CA LEU A 57 13.60 6.28 -0.58
C LEU A 57 13.93 5.60 -1.92
N THR A 58 15.22 5.47 -2.21
CA THR A 58 15.71 4.60 -3.28
C THR A 58 16.44 3.42 -2.62
N THR A 59 15.98 2.21 -2.86
CA THR A 59 16.52 1.01 -2.23
C THR A 59 16.66 -0.13 -3.23
N VAL A 60 17.38 -1.19 -2.84
CA VAL A 60 17.46 -2.42 -3.64
C VAL A 60 16.12 -3.16 -3.54
N ALA A 61 15.48 -3.41 -4.67
CA ALA A 61 14.27 -4.22 -4.73
C ALA A 61 14.59 -5.71 -4.52
N PHE A 62 15.55 -6.22 -5.29
CA PHE A 62 16.06 -7.60 -5.18
C PHE A 62 17.34 -7.78 -5.99
N LYS A 63 18.06 -8.88 -5.69
CA LYS A 63 19.17 -9.38 -6.51
C LYS A 63 18.93 -10.86 -6.78
N ILE A 64 18.75 -11.23 -8.05
CA ILE A 64 18.54 -12.62 -8.51
C ILE A 64 19.47 -12.86 -9.68
N ASN A 65 20.24 -13.96 -9.65
CA ASN A 65 21.20 -14.32 -10.71
C ASN A 65 22.15 -13.17 -11.12
N ASN A 66 22.74 -12.49 -10.13
CA ASN A 66 23.60 -11.31 -10.31
C ASN A 66 22.92 -10.07 -10.91
N LYS A 67 21.64 -10.13 -11.28
CA LYS A 67 20.84 -9.00 -11.71
C LYS A 67 20.28 -8.29 -10.50
N LYS A 68 20.69 -7.03 -10.29
CA LYS A 68 20.22 -6.18 -9.20
C LYS A 68 19.17 -5.21 -9.74
N MET A 69 18.02 -5.16 -9.09
CA MET A 69 16.95 -4.21 -9.38
C MET A 69 16.79 -3.24 -8.21
N TYR A 70 16.46 -2.00 -8.53
CA TYR A 70 16.17 -0.95 -7.56
C TYR A 70 14.70 -0.61 -7.56
N CYS A 71 14.23 0.00 -6.48
CA CYS A 71 12.87 0.52 -6.37
C CYS A 71 12.85 1.88 -5.68
N TYR A 72 11.84 2.68 -6.02
CA TYR A 72 11.40 3.75 -5.15
C TYR A 72 10.49 3.15 -4.08
N GLU A 73 10.64 3.67 -2.86
CA GLU A 73 9.85 3.25 -1.71
C GLU A 73 9.27 4.49 -1.02
N GLY A 74 7.99 4.45 -0.73
CA GLY A 74 7.28 5.43 0.07
C GLY A 74 6.51 4.76 1.18
N SER A 75 6.44 5.41 2.35
CA SER A 75 5.75 4.89 3.52
C SER A 75 4.69 5.85 4.05
N ILE A 76 3.56 5.29 4.44
CA ILE A 76 2.51 5.93 5.24
C ILE A 76 2.61 5.33 6.64
N PHE A 77 2.94 6.15 7.64
CA PHE A 77 3.24 5.64 8.98
C PHE A 77 2.03 5.07 9.70
N VAL A 78 0.86 5.63 9.43
CA VAL A 78 -0.39 5.28 10.09
C VAL A 78 -1.42 4.83 9.04
N ALA A 79 -1.58 3.52 8.88
CA ALA A 79 -2.60 2.91 8.01
C ALA A 79 -3.60 2.10 8.86
N GLY A 80 -3.43 0.81 9.01
CA GLY A 80 -4.31 -0.03 9.84
C GLY A 80 -4.35 0.40 11.30
N SER A 81 -3.29 1.04 11.79
CA SER A 81 -3.28 1.63 13.13
C SER A 81 -4.30 2.76 13.32
N SER A 82 -4.73 3.46 12.26
CA SER A 82 -5.82 4.42 12.35
C SER A 82 -7.16 3.73 12.64
N ILE A 83 -7.40 2.60 11.99
CA ILE A 83 -8.61 1.79 12.22
C ILE A 83 -8.60 1.16 13.61
N GLN A 84 -7.43 0.68 14.05
CA GLN A 84 -7.26 0.19 15.42
C GLN A 84 -7.54 1.30 16.44
N TRP A 85 -7.06 2.53 16.20
CA TRP A 85 -7.29 3.66 17.07
C TRP A 85 -8.79 4.03 17.15
N LEU A 86 -9.51 4.06 16.03
CA LEU A 86 -10.96 4.29 16.01
C LEU A 86 -11.71 3.22 16.80
N ARG A 87 -11.27 1.96 16.74
CA ARG A 87 -11.84 0.84 17.49
C ARG A 87 -11.48 0.87 18.97
N ASP A 88 -10.19 0.96 19.31
CA ASP A 88 -9.67 0.67 20.64
C ASP A 88 -9.60 1.90 21.56
N LYS A 89 -9.60 3.09 20.99
CA LYS A 89 -9.51 4.36 21.75
C LYS A 89 -10.77 5.20 21.66
N LEU A 90 -11.44 5.22 20.51
CA LEU A 90 -12.70 5.94 20.34
C LEU A 90 -13.93 5.02 20.47
N PHE A 91 -13.73 3.69 20.48
CA PHE A 91 -14.81 2.70 20.64
C PHE A 91 -15.95 2.83 19.62
N LEU A 92 -15.63 3.28 18.40
CA LEU A 92 -16.64 3.55 17.37
C LEU A 92 -17.25 2.26 16.79
N PHE A 93 -16.56 1.14 16.88
CA PHE A 93 -17.01 -0.20 16.45
C PHE A 93 -16.21 -1.27 17.22
N LYS A 94 -16.70 -2.52 17.18
CA LYS A 94 -16.06 -3.64 17.94
C LYS A 94 -15.05 -4.43 17.11
N ASN A 95 -15.30 -4.58 15.81
CA ASN A 95 -14.49 -5.41 14.93
C ASN A 95 -14.10 -4.62 13.66
N ALA A 96 -12.84 -4.72 13.23
CA ALA A 96 -12.36 -4.06 12.02
C ALA A 96 -13.15 -4.43 10.75
N LYS A 97 -13.78 -5.61 10.70
CA LYS A 97 -14.66 -6.01 9.57
C LYS A 97 -15.91 -5.11 9.44
N GLU A 98 -16.37 -4.52 10.52
CA GLU A 98 -17.53 -3.60 10.49
C GLU A 98 -17.25 -2.35 9.64
N THR A 99 -15.97 -1.98 9.49
CA THR A 99 -15.59 -0.82 8.68
C THR A 99 -15.99 -0.93 7.22
N GLU A 100 -16.21 -2.14 6.69
CA GLU A 100 -16.72 -2.35 5.32
C GLU A 100 -18.16 -1.84 5.20
N ASN A 101 -19.03 -2.21 6.12
CA ASN A 101 -20.43 -1.73 6.15
C ASN A 101 -20.49 -0.23 6.48
N LEU A 102 -19.77 0.21 7.52
CA LEU A 102 -19.70 1.62 7.88
C LEU A 102 -19.24 2.50 6.71
N TYR A 103 -18.27 2.04 5.91
CA TYR A 103 -17.84 2.76 4.71
C TYR A 103 -18.99 2.94 3.71
N LEU A 104 -19.80 1.91 3.50
CA LEU A 104 -20.92 1.92 2.55
C LEU A 104 -22.12 2.74 3.05
N GLU A 105 -22.33 2.81 4.36
CA GLU A 105 -23.41 3.54 5.01
C GLU A 105 -23.15 5.05 5.16
N ALA A 106 -21.91 5.49 4.91
CA ALA A 106 -21.52 6.89 5.09
C ALA A 106 -22.32 7.84 4.18
N ASN A 107 -22.78 8.93 4.76
CA ASN A 107 -23.58 9.98 4.10
C ASN A 107 -22.70 10.99 3.37
N CYS A 108 -21.77 10.61 2.58
CA CYS A 108 -20.94 11.48 1.72
C CYS A 108 -20.77 12.93 2.23
N ASN A 109 -20.32 13.09 3.50
CA ASN A 109 -19.97 14.40 4.02
C ASN A 109 -18.69 14.88 3.33
N GLU A 110 -18.88 15.65 2.25
CA GLU A 110 -17.76 16.11 1.42
C GLU A 110 -16.80 17.02 2.16
N ASP A 111 -17.22 17.57 3.31
CA ASP A 111 -16.40 18.50 4.11
C ASP A 111 -15.52 17.80 5.14
N LEU A 112 -15.81 16.58 5.47
CA LEU A 112 -15.07 15.83 6.46
C LEU A 112 -13.72 15.33 5.91
N VAL A 113 -12.64 15.73 6.58
CA VAL A 113 -11.28 15.23 6.31
C VAL A 113 -10.66 14.74 7.61
N VAL A 114 -10.25 13.47 7.62
CA VAL A 114 -9.47 12.88 8.73
C VAL A 114 -8.02 12.76 8.31
N ILE A 115 -7.11 13.34 9.09
CA ILE A 115 -5.65 13.19 8.90
C ILE A 115 -5.11 12.30 10.00
N PRO A 116 -4.79 11.02 9.75
CA PRO A 116 -4.33 10.10 10.78
C PRO A 116 -2.81 10.20 11.03
N ALA A 117 -2.28 11.40 11.22
CA ALA A 117 -0.85 11.63 11.42
C ALA A 117 -0.44 11.46 12.89
N PHE A 118 -0.73 10.30 13.52
CA PHE A 118 -0.49 10.09 14.95
C PHE A 118 0.99 10.14 15.34
N THR A 119 1.87 9.77 14.42
CA THR A 119 3.33 9.75 14.56
C THR A 119 4.02 10.66 13.54
N GLY A 120 3.29 11.65 13.01
CA GLY A 120 3.73 12.48 11.90
C GLY A 120 3.32 11.92 10.54
N LEU A 121 3.77 12.58 9.48
CA LEU A 121 3.56 12.19 8.09
C LEU A 121 4.83 11.56 7.52
N GLY A 122 4.67 10.45 6.81
CA GLY A 122 5.73 9.79 6.06
C GLY A 122 6.03 10.49 4.73
N ALA A 123 6.52 9.73 3.76
CA ALA A 123 6.78 10.25 2.42
C ALA A 123 5.48 10.77 1.75
N PRO A 124 5.55 11.81 0.93
CA PRO A 124 6.71 12.63 0.61
C PRO A 124 6.93 13.81 1.57
N HIS A 125 6.12 13.95 2.62
CA HIS A 125 6.16 15.10 3.54
C HIS A 125 7.33 15.03 4.50
N TRP A 126 7.56 13.88 5.15
CA TRP A 126 8.60 13.65 6.17
C TRP A 126 8.51 14.67 7.32
N ASP A 127 7.29 14.92 7.80
CA ASP A 127 7.06 15.82 8.93
C ASP A 127 6.72 15.03 10.20
N PRO A 128 7.67 14.85 11.13
CA PRO A 128 7.45 14.13 12.38
C PRO A 128 6.67 14.95 13.43
N LYS A 129 6.48 16.27 13.20
CA LYS A 129 5.84 17.18 14.14
C LYS A 129 4.33 17.28 13.95
N VAL A 130 3.84 17.05 12.73
CA VAL A 130 2.41 17.03 12.42
C VAL A 130 1.70 15.99 13.31
N ARG A 131 0.48 16.32 13.73
CA ARG A 131 -0.41 15.41 14.46
C ARG A 131 -1.73 15.28 13.74
N GLY A 132 -2.42 14.17 14.03
CA GLY A 132 -3.71 13.86 13.45
C GLY A 132 -4.77 14.91 13.77
N GLY A 133 -5.74 15.07 12.87
CA GLY A 133 -6.86 15.98 13.02
C GLY A 133 -8.10 15.46 12.31
N ILE A 134 -9.26 15.94 12.76
CA ILE A 134 -10.55 15.72 12.11
C ILE A 134 -11.14 17.11 11.82
N PHE A 135 -11.36 17.40 10.54
CA PHE A 135 -11.79 18.70 10.06
C PHE A 135 -13.12 18.58 9.33
N GLY A 136 -13.94 19.64 9.36
CA GLY A 136 -15.22 19.67 8.67
C GLY A 136 -16.32 18.86 9.37
N ILE A 137 -16.22 18.66 10.68
CA ILE A 137 -17.29 18.05 11.50
C ILE A 137 -18.51 18.97 11.48
N SER A 138 -19.66 18.38 11.23
CA SER A 138 -20.97 19.02 11.36
C SER A 138 -21.86 18.26 12.32
N ARG A 139 -23.03 18.83 12.64
CA ARG A 139 -24.05 18.17 13.50
C ARG A 139 -24.49 16.80 12.93
N ASN A 140 -24.40 16.62 11.61
CA ASN A 140 -24.86 15.42 10.93
C ASN A 140 -23.72 14.40 10.70
N THR A 141 -22.49 14.69 11.14
CA THR A 141 -21.36 13.76 10.98
C THR A 141 -21.58 12.50 11.81
N SER A 142 -21.62 11.38 11.16
CA SER A 142 -21.81 10.05 11.74
C SER A 142 -20.49 9.30 11.96
N ILE A 143 -20.55 8.18 12.69
CA ILE A 143 -19.43 7.23 12.83
C ILE A 143 -18.99 6.72 11.44
N SER A 144 -19.96 6.41 10.59
CA SER A 144 -19.73 5.92 9.22
C SER A 144 -18.96 6.93 8.38
N ASP A 145 -19.25 8.23 8.53
CA ASP A 145 -18.51 9.30 7.83
C ASP A 145 -17.06 9.39 8.32
N ILE A 146 -16.82 9.28 9.63
CA ILE A 146 -15.45 9.30 10.20
C ILE A 146 -14.64 8.10 9.71
N VAL A 147 -15.22 6.89 9.73
CA VAL A 147 -14.56 5.66 9.25
C VAL A 147 -14.23 5.78 7.76
N LYS A 148 -15.19 6.24 6.95
CA LYS A 148 -14.99 6.45 5.51
C LYS A 148 -13.90 7.47 5.24
N SER A 149 -13.95 8.64 5.88
CA SER A 149 -12.93 9.70 5.70
C SER A 149 -11.54 9.21 6.12
N THR A 150 -11.44 8.40 7.18
CA THR A 150 -10.17 7.79 7.61
C THR A 150 -9.62 6.84 6.54
N LEU A 151 -10.44 5.97 5.97
CA LEU A 151 -10.02 5.06 4.89
C LEU A 151 -9.70 5.82 3.59
N ASP A 152 -10.47 6.83 3.23
CA ASP A 152 -10.21 7.67 2.06
C ASP A 152 -8.90 8.46 2.21
N SER A 153 -8.53 8.89 3.42
CA SER A 153 -7.26 9.57 3.68
C SER A 153 -6.04 8.71 3.34
N LEU A 154 -6.13 7.40 3.55
CA LEU A 154 -5.06 6.47 3.16
C LEU A 154 -4.95 6.34 1.64
N ALA A 155 -6.07 6.39 0.93
CA ALA A 155 -6.07 6.43 -0.53
C ALA A 155 -5.46 7.73 -1.06
N PHE A 156 -5.70 8.88 -0.42
CA PHE A 156 -5.09 10.16 -0.79
C PHE A 156 -3.58 10.18 -0.52
N GLN A 157 -3.12 9.70 0.62
CA GLN A 157 -1.68 9.54 0.89
C GLN A 157 -1.02 8.59 -0.12
N THR A 158 -1.69 7.49 -0.48
CA THR A 158 -1.21 6.58 -1.53
C THR A 158 -1.10 7.29 -2.88
N TYR A 159 -2.05 8.18 -3.21
CA TYR A 159 -1.98 9.00 -4.42
C TYR A 159 -0.73 9.90 -4.43
N GLU A 160 -0.41 10.53 -3.31
CA GLU A 160 0.79 11.38 -3.20
C GLU A 160 2.08 10.58 -3.43
N LEU A 161 2.16 9.35 -2.89
CA LEU A 161 3.29 8.45 -3.15
C LEU A 161 3.39 8.06 -4.63
N VAL A 162 2.27 7.66 -5.26
CA VAL A 162 2.22 7.30 -6.67
C VAL A 162 2.61 8.49 -7.55
N GLU A 163 2.08 9.69 -7.26
CA GLU A 163 2.43 10.92 -7.98
C GLU A 163 3.93 11.21 -7.90
N ALA A 164 4.54 11.06 -6.72
CA ALA A 164 5.98 11.23 -6.51
C ALA A 164 6.80 10.19 -7.29
N MET A 165 6.40 8.92 -7.24
CA MET A 165 7.07 7.83 -7.98
C MET A 165 7.04 8.04 -9.49
N GLU A 166 5.88 8.42 -10.03
CA GLU A 166 5.72 8.70 -11.46
C GLU A 166 6.53 9.91 -11.92
N LYS A 167 6.61 10.96 -11.09
CA LYS A 167 7.44 12.15 -11.37
C LYS A 167 8.92 11.80 -11.43
N ASP A 168 9.40 10.95 -10.54
CA ASP A 168 10.82 10.56 -10.48
C ASP A 168 11.20 9.53 -11.54
N SER A 169 10.40 8.48 -11.73
CA SER A 169 10.69 7.40 -12.65
C SER A 169 10.40 7.74 -14.12
N LYS A 170 9.57 8.77 -14.37
CA LYS A 170 8.97 9.09 -15.69
C LYS A 170 8.14 7.93 -16.25
N THR A 171 7.73 6.98 -15.42
CA THR A 171 6.95 5.80 -15.79
C THR A 171 5.59 5.87 -15.12
N LYS A 172 4.52 5.70 -15.88
CA LYS A 172 3.15 5.66 -15.36
C LYS A 172 2.84 4.31 -14.75
N ILE A 173 2.32 4.32 -13.52
CA ILE A 173 1.74 3.13 -12.87
C ILE A 173 0.35 2.92 -13.46
N ARG A 174 0.14 1.81 -14.17
CA ARG A 174 -1.15 1.47 -14.79
C ARG A 174 -1.99 0.53 -13.95
N GLU A 175 -1.33 -0.21 -13.08
CA GLU A 175 -1.94 -1.13 -12.12
C GLU A 175 -1.03 -1.26 -10.90
N MET A 176 -1.62 -1.53 -9.76
CA MET A 176 -0.89 -1.76 -8.52
C MET A 176 -1.41 -3.02 -7.83
N LYS A 177 -0.51 -3.85 -7.35
CA LYS A 177 -0.82 -5.03 -6.56
C LYS A 177 -0.87 -4.66 -5.08
N VAL A 178 -1.81 -5.22 -4.33
CA VAL A 178 -2.01 -4.87 -2.93
C VAL A 178 -2.05 -6.11 -2.05
N ASP A 179 -1.51 -6.00 -0.84
CA ASP A 179 -1.52 -7.05 0.18
C ASP A 179 -1.58 -6.45 1.61
N GLY A 180 -1.50 -7.32 2.61
CA GLY A 180 -1.63 -6.95 4.03
C GLY A 180 -3.08 -7.05 4.52
N GLY A 181 -3.27 -6.95 5.83
CA GLY A 181 -4.55 -7.23 6.47
C GLY A 181 -5.71 -6.32 6.05
N MET A 182 -5.43 -5.06 5.71
CA MET A 182 -6.47 -4.11 5.33
C MET A 182 -7.09 -4.38 3.95
N VAL A 183 -6.42 -5.17 3.08
CA VAL A 183 -6.92 -5.43 1.72
C VAL A 183 -8.15 -6.35 1.70
N ALA A 184 -8.52 -6.93 2.84
CA ALA A 184 -9.78 -7.64 2.99
C ALA A 184 -10.99 -6.71 2.81
N ASN A 185 -10.87 -5.41 3.17
CA ASN A 185 -11.93 -4.42 3.03
C ASN A 185 -12.08 -3.98 1.56
N ASN A 186 -13.15 -4.44 0.90
CA ASN A 186 -13.39 -4.18 -0.53
C ASN A 186 -13.68 -2.70 -0.83
N PRO A 187 -14.53 -1.97 -0.06
CA PRO A 187 -14.72 -0.53 -0.23
C PRO A 187 -13.43 0.27 -0.15
N PHE A 188 -12.53 -0.06 0.79
CA PHE A 188 -11.22 0.59 0.90
C PHE A 188 -10.38 0.42 -0.36
N ILE A 189 -10.26 -0.82 -0.88
CA ILE A 189 -9.50 -1.06 -2.11
C ILE A 189 -10.18 -0.40 -3.32
N GLN A 190 -11.50 -0.34 -3.34
CA GLN A 190 -12.23 0.41 -4.38
C GLN A 190 -11.94 1.91 -4.29
N SER A 191 -11.84 2.47 -3.08
CA SER A 191 -11.44 3.88 -2.86
C SER A 191 -10.05 4.15 -3.41
N ILE A 192 -9.08 3.28 -3.17
CA ILE A 192 -7.72 3.39 -3.74
C ILE A 192 -7.80 3.38 -5.27
N SER A 193 -8.54 2.44 -5.88
CA SER A 193 -8.70 2.36 -7.33
C SER A 193 -9.33 3.64 -7.91
N ASN A 194 -10.37 4.15 -7.26
CA ASN A 194 -11.03 5.39 -7.66
C ASN A 194 -10.07 6.60 -7.56
N THR A 195 -9.32 6.70 -6.45
CA THR A 195 -8.41 7.82 -6.18
C THR A 195 -7.23 7.83 -7.15
N LEU A 196 -6.62 6.68 -7.40
CA LEU A 196 -5.49 6.56 -8.30
C LEU A 196 -5.87 6.52 -9.79
N GLN A 197 -7.15 6.26 -10.13
CA GLN A 197 -7.64 6.06 -11.49
C GLN A 197 -6.91 4.93 -12.23
N ILE A 198 -6.51 3.88 -11.50
CA ILE A 198 -5.83 2.69 -12.03
C ILE A 198 -6.49 1.40 -11.52
N LYS A 199 -6.11 0.28 -12.13
CA LYS A 199 -6.49 -1.05 -11.62
C LYS A 199 -5.74 -1.36 -10.34
N ILE A 200 -6.46 -1.83 -9.31
CA ILE A 200 -5.86 -2.40 -8.10
C ILE A 200 -6.14 -3.90 -8.09
N ILE A 201 -5.10 -4.69 -7.86
CA ILE A 201 -5.15 -6.15 -7.98
C ILE A 201 -4.81 -6.78 -6.64
N ARG A 202 -5.76 -7.53 -6.09
CA ARG A 202 -5.56 -8.33 -4.89
C ARG A 202 -5.22 -9.77 -5.28
N PRO A 203 -4.11 -10.35 -4.77
CA PRO A 203 -3.78 -11.76 -5.00
C PRO A 203 -4.64 -12.68 -4.12
N LYS A 204 -4.73 -13.95 -4.51
CA LYS A 204 -5.38 -14.99 -3.68
C LYS A 204 -4.68 -15.19 -2.34
N ASN A 205 -3.35 -15.15 -2.34
CA ASN A 205 -2.57 -15.21 -1.12
C ASN A 205 -2.03 -13.83 -0.79
N ILE A 206 -2.48 -13.26 0.32
CA ILE A 206 -2.09 -11.92 0.78
C ILE A 206 -0.85 -11.94 1.67
N GLU A 207 -0.33 -13.12 2.06
CA GLU A 207 0.92 -13.30 2.81
C GLU A 207 2.14 -13.26 1.87
N THR A 208 2.25 -12.20 1.11
CA THR A 208 3.22 -12.09 0.02
C THR A 208 4.66 -11.97 0.51
N THR A 209 4.89 -11.47 1.71
CA THR A 209 6.20 -11.44 2.37
C THR A 209 6.75 -12.85 2.57
N ALA A 210 5.97 -13.73 3.19
CA ALA A 210 6.34 -15.13 3.42
C ALA A 210 6.55 -15.87 2.09
N LEU A 211 5.65 -15.65 1.11
CA LEU A 211 5.79 -16.22 -0.23
C LEU A 211 7.08 -15.75 -0.93
N GLY A 212 7.44 -14.48 -0.80
CA GLY A 212 8.63 -13.93 -1.44
C GLY A 212 9.90 -14.59 -0.95
N VAL A 213 10.04 -14.78 0.36
CA VAL A 213 11.18 -15.49 0.96
C VAL A 213 11.19 -16.97 0.53
N ALA A 214 10.03 -17.62 0.53
CA ALA A 214 9.91 -19.00 0.07
C ALA A 214 10.29 -19.14 -1.42
N TYR A 215 9.92 -18.17 -2.27
CA TYR A 215 10.32 -18.16 -3.67
C TYR A 215 11.83 -17.98 -3.86
N LEU A 216 12.48 -17.14 -3.06
CA LEU A 216 13.94 -16.99 -3.08
C LEU A 216 14.63 -18.28 -2.67
N ALA A 217 14.18 -18.92 -1.61
CA ALA A 217 14.70 -20.22 -1.19
C ALA A 217 14.47 -21.29 -2.25
N GLY A 218 13.29 -21.32 -2.87
CA GLY A 218 12.97 -22.24 -3.97
C GLY A 218 13.82 -22.04 -5.21
N LEU A 219 14.16 -20.78 -5.56
CA LEU A 219 15.10 -20.48 -6.67
C LEU A 219 16.49 -20.99 -6.36
N ASN A 220 16.99 -20.79 -5.14
CA ASN A 220 18.33 -21.23 -4.76
C ASN A 220 18.45 -22.77 -4.67
N SER A 221 17.40 -23.45 -4.20
CA SER A 221 17.36 -24.92 -4.09
C SER A 221 17.03 -25.63 -5.41
N GLY A 222 16.65 -24.88 -6.46
CA GLY A 222 16.25 -25.46 -7.75
C GLY A 222 14.79 -25.96 -7.82
N HIS A 223 14.02 -25.89 -6.74
CA HIS A 223 12.59 -26.22 -6.74
C HIS A 223 11.77 -25.24 -7.61
N ILE A 224 12.21 -23.99 -7.68
CA ILE A 224 11.69 -22.99 -8.61
C ILE A 224 12.76 -22.73 -9.66
N LYS A 225 12.42 -22.97 -10.94
CA LYS A 225 13.39 -22.89 -12.04
C LYS A 225 13.81 -21.46 -12.39
N ASN A 226 12.87 -20.50 -12.30
CA ASN A 226 13.10 -19.11 -12.68
C ASN A 226 11.93 -18.20 -12.24
N ILE A 227 12.11 -16.88 -12.40
CA ILE A 227 11.12 -15.86 -12.07
C ILE A 227 9.80 -16.00 -12.88
N ASN A 228 9.84 -16.57 -14.09
CA ASN A 228 8.62 -16.80 -14.87
C ASN A 228 7.72 -17.86 -14.24
N GLN A 229 8.29 -18.82 -13.51
CA GLN A 229 7.51 -19.76 -12.73
C GLN A 229 6.83 -19.05 -11.56
N ILE A 230 7.50 -18.13 -10.88
CA ILE A 230 6.90 -17.30 -9.82
C ILE A 230 5.73 -16.49 -10.36
N LYS A 231 5.89 -15.84 -11.52
CA LYS A 231 4.80 -15.10 -12.20
C LYS A 231 3.57 -15.99 -12.47
N ARG A 232 3.76 -17.27 -12.81
CA ARG A 232 2.67 -18.23 -13.04
C ARG A 232 2.02 -18.72 -11.74
N LEU A 233 2.77 -18.82 -10.65
CA LEU A 233 2.26 -19.19 -9.33
C LEU A 233 1.43 -18.08 -8.70
N TRP A 234 1.72 -16.82 -9.01
CA TRP A 234 0.95 -15.68 -8.57
C TRP A 234 -0.46 -15.70 -9.20
N LYS A 235 -1.49 -15.68 -8.37
CA LYS A 235 -2.90 -15.79 -8.81
C LYS A 235 -3.71 -14.60 -8.33
N VAL A 236 -4.52 -14.05 -9.21
CA VAL A 236 -5.48 -12.99 -8.91
C VAL A 236 -6.65 -13.55 -8.11
N ASP A 237 -7.03 -12.86 -7.03
CA ASP A 237 -8.31 -13.00 -6.36
C ASP A 237 -9.32 -12.03 -6.99
N ARG A 238 -9.02 -10.73 -6.95
CA ARG A 238 -9.94 -9.70 -7.43
C ARG A 238 -9.22 -8.52 -8.06
N VAL A 239 -9.83 -7.95 -9.10
CA VAL A 239 -9.41 -6.70 -9.75
C VAL A 239 -10.45 -5.64 -9.48
N PHE A 240 -10.00 -4.51 -8.94
CA PHE A 240 -10.81 -3.32 -8.73
C PHE A 240 -10.46 -2.31 -9.82
N LYS A 241 -11.48 -1.80 -10.51
CA LYS A 241 -11.34 -0.77 -11.54
C LYS A 241 -11.97 0.53 -11.06
N PRO A 242 -11.49 1.71 -11.50
CA PRO A 242 -12.12 2.98 -11.17
C PRO A 242 -13.61 2.98 -11.51
N LYS A 243 -14.44 3.50 -10.61
CA LYS A 243 -15.89 3.65 -10.76
C LYS A 243 -16.33 5.11 -10.70
N LEU A 244 -15.53 5.97 -10.06
CA LEU A 244 -15.74 7.42 -10.00
C LEU A 244 -14.95 8.08 -11.13
N ASN A 245 -15.46 9.19 -11.63
CA ASN A 245 -14.76 9.94 -12.65
C ASN A 245 -13.61 10.77 -12.04
N LYS A 246 -12.68 11.17 -12.90
CA LYS A 246 -11.47 11.90 -12.49
C LYS A 246 -11.79 13.25 -11.85
N ASN A 247 -12.83 13.95 -12.28
CA ASN A 247 -13.15 15.27 -11.76
C ASN A 247 -13.66 15.20 -10.31
N GLU A 248 -14.51 14.20 -9.99
CA GLU A 248 -14.95 13.94 -8.62
C GLU A 248 -13.75 13.69 -7.68
N ILE A 249 -12.78 12.92 -8.14
CA ILE A 249 -11.56 12.64 -7.36
C ILE A 249 -10.69 13.88 -7.21
N LEU A 250 -10.53 14.69 -8.25
CA LEU A 250 -9.74 15.93 -8.17
C LEU A 250 -10.29 16.92 -7.14
N ILE A 251 -11.61 17.03 -7.00
CA ILE A 251 -12.24 17.86 -5.96
C ILE A 251 -11.80 17.39 -4.56
N LYS A 252 -11.90 16.07 -4.31
CA LYS A 252 -11.50 15.47 -3.03
C LYS A 252 -9.99 15.61 -2.74
N LEU A 253 -9.16 15.38 -3.74
CA LEU A 253 -7.70 15.55 -3.64
C LEU A 253 -7.29 17.01 -3.40
N ASN A 254 -7.95 17.97 -4.05
CA ASN A 254 -7.69 19.39 -3.79
C ASN A 254 -8.05 19.79 -2.38
N LYS A 255 -9.14 19.24 -1.83
CA LYS A 255 -9.51 19.45 -0.46
C LYS A 255 -8.50 18.84 0.50
N TRP A 256 -8.12 17.57 0.28
CA TRP A 256 -7.06 16.91 1.04
C TRP A 256 -5.78 17.77 1.09
N LYS A 257 -5.27 18.20 -0.08
CA LYS A 257 -4.06 19.01 -0.20
C LYS A 257 -4.14 20.39 0.47
N LYS A 258 -5.35 20.93 0.69
CA LYS A 258 -5.54 22.20 1.42
C LYS A 258 -5.61 22.00 2.92
N THR A 259 -5.97 20.80 3.37
CA THR A 259 -6.17 20.49 4.80
C THR A 259 -4.88 19.99 5.45
N ILE A 260 -4.01 19.31 4.67
CA ILE A 260 -2.71 18.83 5.10
C ILE A 260 -1.64 19.91 4.97
#